data_4b98eb8553fa5f72b0592eb991c3d705
#
_entry.id   4b98eb8553fa5f72b0592eb991c3d705
#
_cell.length_a   1.000
_cell.length_b   1.000
_cell.length_c   1.000
_cell.angle_alpha   90.00
_cell.angle_beta   90.00
_cell.angle_gamma   90.00
#
_symmetry.space_group_name_H-M   'P 1'
#
loop_
_entity.id
_entity.type
_entity.pdbx_description
1 polymer ?
#
loop_
_entity_poly.entity_id
_entity_poly.type
_entity_poly.pdbx_seq_one_letter_code
_entity_poly.pdbx_strand_id
1 'polypeptide(L)'
;VTDKKLYQQKIERQANNDFLTGLYNRMRFEQDLAHCIEQTKEFGGEGALLYIDLDDFKHINDGLGHQYGDILLKNISDSLRRIPGVENNCYRMGGDEFIIILAHRQIMMLQKILNDIRTLFSKPWMLKGADYYCTMSMGVVRFPTEGDTVEELIKKADIALYAAKCSGKNRVEFYDENVESTSFRRLDMEKNM
;
A
#
# COMPACT_ATOMS: atom_id res chain seq x y z
N VAL A 1 -31.68 -3.20 -20.87
CA VAL A 1 -31.08 -2.92 -20.20
C VAL A 1 -29.84 -2.84 -20.45
N THR A 2 -29.38 -2.31 -21.32
CA THR A 2 -28.65 -2.44 -20.88
C THR A 2 -27.34 -2.19 -21.50
N ASP A 3 -27.19 -1.74 -22.74
CA ASP A 3 -25.93 -1.24 -23.26
C ASP A 3 -25.49 0.01 -22.50
N LYS A 4 -26.45 0.87 -22.14
CA LYS A 4 -26.21 2.09 -21.36
C LYS A 4 -25.74 1.75 -19.95
N LYS A 5 -26.30 0.73 -19.31
CA LYS A 5 -25.94 0.29 -17.97
C LYS A 5 -24.55 -0.38 -17.96
N LEU A 6 -24.28 -1.22 -18.96
CA LEU A 6 -22.97 -1.85 -19.13
C LEU A 6 -21.88 -0.82 -19.42
N TYR A 7 -22.18 0.17 -20.26
CA TYR A 7 -21.27 1.26 -20.56
C TYR A 7 -20.96 2.11 -19.32
N GLN A 8 -21.97 2.39 -18.53
CA GLN A 8 -21.81 3.13 -17.28
C GLN A 8 -20.98 2.36 -16.27
N GLN A 9 -21.19 1.05 -16.12
CA GLN A 9 -20.37 0.19 -15.26
C GLN A 9 -18.92 0.16 -15.71
N LYS A 10 -18.68 0.15 -17.03
CA LYS A 10 -17.32 0.20 -17.58
C LYS A 10 -16.64 1.52 -17.25
N ILE A 11 -17.35 2.64 -17.36
CA ILE A 11 -16.83 3.96 -17.01
C ILE A 11 -16.48 4.01 -15.51
N GLU A 12 -17.35 3.48 -14.65
CA GLU A 12 -17.12 3.45 -13.20
C GLU A 12 -15.90 2.62 -12.86
N ARG A 13 -15.69 1.47 -13.51
CA ARG A 13 -14.48 0.65 -13.33
C ARG A 13 -13.22 1.40 -13.74
N GLN A 14 -13.23 2.07 -14.89
CA GLN A 14 -12.10 2.85 -15.37
C GLN A 14 -11.77 4.01 -14.43
N ALA A 15 -12.79 4.61 -13.79
CA ALA A 15 -12.62 5.72 -12.88
C ALA A 15 -12.07 5.28 -11.50
N ASN A 16 -12.37 4.06 -11.05
CA ASN A 16 -12.10 3.62 -9.68
C ASN A 16 -11.03 2.53 -9.55
N ASN A 17 -10.68 1.86 -10.63
CA ASN A 17 -9.78 0.71 -10.58
C ASN A 17 -8.50 0.95 -11.37
N ASP A 18 -7.42 0.32 -10.88
CA ASP A 18 -6.16 0.28 -11.59
C ASP A 18 -6.27 -0.70 -12.78
N PHE A 19 -5.87 -0.24 -13.94
CA PHE A 19 -5.98 -1.01 -15.18
C PHE A 19 -5.16 -2.31 -15.15
N LEU A 20 -3.97 -2.27 -14.59
CA LEU A 20 -3.07 -3.43 -14.60
C LEU A 20 -3.48 -4.50 -13.59
N THR A 21 -3.76 -4.12 -12.37
CA THR A 21 -3.94 -5.06 -11.24
C THR A 21 -5.39 -5.34 -10.90
N GLY A 22 -6.30 -4.46 -11.32
CA GLY A 22 -7.70 -4.54 -10.93
C GLY A 22 -7.99 -4.05 -9.51
N LEU A 23 -6.98 -3.69 -8.75
CA LEU A 23 -7.17 -3.04 -7.45
C LEU A 23 -7.82 -1.68 -7.64
N TYR A 24 -8.38 -1.11 -6.57
CA TYR A 24 -8.82 0.27 -6.60
C TYR A 24 -7.63 1.19 -6.84
N ASN A 25 -7.87 2.32 -7.50
CA ASN A 25 -6.84 3.28 -7.84
C ASN A 25 -6.69 4.38 -6.79
N ARG A 26 -5.77 5.30 -7.02
CA ARG A 26 -5.49 6.43 -6.13
C ARG A 26 -6.71 7.30 -5.86
N MET A 27 -7.51 7.57 -6.88
CA MET A 27 -8.71 8.42 -6.71
C MET A 27 -9.70 7.76 -5.74
N ARG A 28 -9.95 6.46 -5.90
CA ARG A 28 -10.83 5.72 -5.00
C ARG A 28 -10.24 5.67 -3.58
N PHE A 29 -8.93 5.52 -3.47
CA PHE A 29 -8.24 5.54 -2.19
C PHE A 29 -8.49 6.85 -1.43
N GLU A 30 -8.33 7.99 -2.10
CA GLU A 30 -8.53 9.30 -1.46
C GLU A 30 -9.96 9.48 -0.97
N GLN A 31 -10.93 9.04 -1.76
CA GLN A 31 -12.35 9.07 -1.37
C GLN A 31 -12.62 8.18 -0.16
N ASP A 32 -12.13 6.94 -0.20
CA ASP A 32 -12.39 5.96 0.85
C ASP A 32 -11.70 6.36 2.17
N LEU A 33 -10.47 6.88 2.10
CA LEU A 33 -9.77 7.32 3.29
C LEU A 33 -10.45 8.54 3.93
N ALA A 34 -10.87 9.52 3.13
CA ALA A 34 -11.61 10.67 3.64
C ALA A 34 -12.88 10.24 4.36
N HIS A 35 -13.60 9.28 3.80
CA HIS A 35 -14.81 8.73 4.41
C HIS A 35 -14.50 8.01 5.73
N CYS A 36 -13.44 7.20 5.77
CA CYS A 36 -13.02 6.51 7.00
C CYS A 36 -12.64 7.49 8.10
N ILE A 37 -11.93 8.56 7.75
CA ILE A 37 -11.54 9.59 8.73
C ILE A 37 -12.79 10.25 9.32
N GLU A 38 -13.76 10.62 8.48
CA GLU A 38 -15.02 11.22 8.94
C GLU A 38 -15.78 10.29 9.87
N GLN A 39 -15.81 8.99 9.55
CA GLN A 39 -16.47 8.00 10.41
C GLN A 39 -15.80 7.88 11.77
N THR A 40 -14.47 7.92 11.85
CA THR A 40 -13.78 7.89 13.13
C THR A 40 -14.03 9.15 13.95
N LYS A 41 -14.17 10.30 13.30
CA LYS A 41 -14.53 11.54 13.99
C LYS A 41 -15.95 11.52 14.55
N GLU A 42 -16.89 10.94 13.80
CA GLU A 42 -18.30 10.92 14.19
C GLU A 42 -18.61 9.82 15.20
N PHE A 43 -18.10 8.62 15.00
CA PHE A 43 -18.46 7.44 15.79
C PHE A 43 -17.37 6.99 16.77
N GLY A 44 -16.20 7.60 16.72
CA GLY A 44 -15.06 7.17 17.53
C GLY A 44 -14.33 5.99 16.89
N GLY A 45 -13.34 5.47 17.62
CA GLY A 45 -12.50 4.37 17.14
C GLY A 45 -11.23 4.87 16.46
N GLU A 46 -10.50 3.93 15.89
CA GLU A 46 -9.29 4.25 15.16
C GLU A 46 -9.16 3.34 13.94
N GLY A 47 -8.34 3.77 12.99
CA GLY A 47 -7.98 2.99 11.83
C GLY A 47 -6.49 3.07 11.57
N ALA A 48 -6.03 2.42 10.52
CA ALA A 48 -4.62 2.44 10.13
C ALA A 48 -4.49 2.49 8.62
N LEU A 49 -3.40 3.10 8.17
CA LEU A 49 -3.01 3.17 6.78
C LEU A 49 -1.68 2.44 6.64
N LEU A 50 -1.64 1.45 5.75
CA LEU A 50 -0.44 0.66 5.47
C LEU A 50 0.06 1.03 4.08
N TYR A 51 1.22 1.66 4.00
CA TYR A 51 1.83 2.07 2.73
C TYR A 51 2.95 1.10 2.39
N ILE A 52 2.78 0.34 1.30
CA ILE A 52 3.68 -0.73 0.88
C ILE A 52 4.41 -0.32 -0.39
N ASP A 53 5.72 -0.55 -0.42
CA ASP A 53 6.55 -0.34 -1.60
C ASP A 53 7.42 -1.58 -1.80
N LEU A 54 7.44 -2.11 -3.01
CA LEU A 54 8.26 -3.27 -3.35
C LEU A 54 9.74 -2.89 -3.37
N ASP A 55 10.57 -3.68 -2.72
CA ASP A 55 12.00 -3.44 -2.68
C ASP A 55 12.64 -3.89 -4.00
N ASP A 56 13.47 -3.02 -4.58
CA ASP A 56 14.27 -3.33 -5.77
C ASP A 56 13.46 -3.78 -6.99
N PHE A 57 12.20 -3.34 -7.09
CA PHE A 57 11.32 -3.67 -8.22
C PHE A 57 11.92 -3.23 -9.55
N LYS A 58 12.66 -2.12 -9.56
CA LYS A 58 13.34 -1.63 -10.75
C LYS A 58 14.32 -2.67 -11.29
N HIS A 59 15.02 -3.41 -10.42
CA HIS A 59 15.94 -4.46 -10.83
C HIS A 59 15.23 -5.60 -11.56
N ILE A 60 14.02 -5.92 -11.17
CA ILE A 60 13.22 -6.94 -11.85
C ILE A 60 12.86 -6.48 -13.25
N ASN A 61 12.41 -5.23 -13.40
CA ASN A 61 12.11 -4.65 -14.70
C ASN A 61 13.35 -4.58 -15.59
N ASP A 62 14.47 -4.13 -15.04
CA ASP A 62 15.72 -3.99 -15.79
C ASP A 62 16.31 -5.35 -16.20
N GLY A 63 16.18 -6.37 -15.32
CA GLY A 63 16.73 -7.71 -15.55
C GLY A 63 15.84 -8.60 -16.41
N LEU A 64 14.53 -8.62 -16.14
CA LEU A 64 13.58 -9.51 -16.80
C LEU A 64 12.69 -8.82 -17.84
N GLY A 65 12.57 -7.50 -17.74
CA GLY A 65 11.70 -6.70 -18.59
C GLY A 65 10.38 -6.33 -17.91
N HIS A 66 9.77 -5.25 -18.40
CA HIS A 66 8.51 -4.71 -17.85
C HIS A 66 7.37 -5.72 -17.85
N GLN A 67 7.38 -6.64 -18.82
CA GLN A 67 6.37 -7.69 -18.94
C GLN A 67 6.33 -8.57 -17.69
N TYR A 68 7.49 -8.95 -17.17
CA TYR A 68 7.58 -9.77 -15.96
C TYR A 68 7.32 -8.94 -14.70
N GLY A 69 7.70 -7.66 -14.69
CA GLY A 69 7.32 -6.73 -13.64
C GLY A 69 5.81 -6.61 -13.52
N ASP A 70 5.11 -6.51 -14.65
CA ASP A 70 3.64 -6.44 -14.68
C ASP A 70 3.01 -7.72 -14.15
N ILE A 71 3.56 -8.89 -14.53
CA ILE A 71 3.10 -10.18 -14.00
C ILE A 71 3.28 -10.25 -12.49
N LEU A 72 4.42 -9.79 -11.98
CA LEU A 72 4.68 -9.76 -10.54
C LEU A 72 3.68 -8.86 -9.81
N LEU A 73 3.42 -7.67 -10.34
CA LEU A 73 2.43 -6.75 -9.76
C LEU A 73 1.04 -7.36 -9.70
N LYS A 74 0.62 -8.06 -10.75
CA LYS A 74 -0.66 -8.77 -10.76
C LYS A 74 -0.72 -9.88 -9.72
N ASN A 75 0.34 -10.68 -9.63
CA ASN A 75 0.41 -11.78 -8.67
C ASN A 75 0.39 -11.28 -7.23
N ILE A 76 1.13 -10.22 -6.95
CA ILE A 76 1.13 -9.60 -5.62
C ILE A 76 -0.27 -9.06 -5.30
N SER A 77 -0.89 -8.37 -6.23
CA SER A 77 -2.23 -7.80 -6.05
C SER A 77 -3.28 -8.87 -5.74
N ASP A 78 -3.27 -9.95 -6.50
CA ASP A 78 -4.19 -11.06 -6.29
C ASP A 78 -3.97 -11.71 -4.92
N SER A 79 -2.71 -11.87 -4.52
CA SER A 79 -2.35 -12.47 -3.24
C SER A 79 -2.72 -11.57 -2.07
N LEU A 80 -2.51 -10.27 -2.18
CA LEU A 80 -2.91 -9.31 -1.15
C LEU A 80 -4.43 -9.34 -0.93
N ARG A 81 -5.22 -9.40 -2.00
CA ARG A 81 -6.69 -9.45 -1.90
C ARG A 81 -7.21 -10.73 -1.25
N ARG A 82 -6.42 -11.79 -1.21
CA ARG A 82 -6.81 -13.04 -0.55
C ARG A 82 -6.56 -13.03 0.95
N ILE A 83 -5.83 -12.05 1.45
CA ILE A 83 -5.60 -11.92 2.89
C ILE A 83 -6.91 -11.50 3.57
N PRO A 84 -7.37 -12.24 4.60
CA PRO A 84 -8.57 -11.85 5.33
C PRO A 84 -8.47 -10.44 5.91
N GLY A 85 -9.45 -9.61 5.61
CA GLY A 85 -9.48 -8.20 6.02
C GLY A 85 -8.93 -7.24 4.99
N VAL A 86 -8.45 -7.72 3.84
CA VAL A 86 -7.85 -6.88 2.79
C VAL A 86 -8.62 -6.96 1.47
N GLU A 87 -9.70 -7.72 1.41
CA GLU A 87 -10.39 -8.07 0.15
C GLU A 87 -10.86 -6.86 -0.66
N ASN A 88 -11.33 -5.79 0.00
CA ASN A 88 -11.94 -4.63 -0.63
C ASN A 88 -11.31 -3.30 -0.23
N ASN A 89 -10.17 -3.33 0.41
CA ASN A 89 -9.54 -2.13 0.97
C ASN A 89 -8.05 -2.04 0.61
N CYS A 90 -7.68 -2.62 -0.52
CA CYS A 90 -6.33 -2.57 -1.08
C CYS A 90 -6.34 -1.72 -2.34
N TYR A 91 -5.36 -0.84 -2.46
CA TYR A 91 -5.27 0.16 -3.52
C TYR A 91 -3.88 0.14 -4.13
N ARG A 92 -3.81 0.38 -5.44
CA ARG A 92 -2.53 0.63 -6.10
C ARG A 92 -2.38 2.11 -6.36
N MET A 93 -1.29 2.69 -5.87
CA MET A 93 -1.04 4.13 -6.00
C MET A 93 -0.33 4.48 -7.29
N GLY A 94 0.36 3.53 -7.87
CA GLY A 94 1.13 3.68 -9.09
C GLY A 94 2.44 2.92 -8.96
N GLY A 95 3.06 2.56 -10.08
CA GLY A 95 4.33 1.82 -10.06
C GLY A 95 4.27 0.58 -9.19
N ASP A 96 5.11 0.52 -8.18
CA ASP A 96 5.23 -0.58 -7.23
C ASP A 96 4.71 -0.24 -5.83
N GLU A 97 3.82 0.74 -5.74
CA GLU A 97 3.27 1.22 -4.47
C GLU A 97 1.83 0.76 -4.26
N PHE A 98 1.56 0.19 -3.08
CA PHE A 98 0.24 -0.29 -2.66
C PHE A 98 -0.13 0.32 -1.32
N ILE A 99 -1.41 0.52 -1.09
CA ILE A 99 -1.91 1.00 0.20
C ILE A 99 -3.08 0.13 0.64
N ILE A 100 -3.14 -0.13 1.95
CA ILE A 100 -4.26 -0.81 2.59
C ILE A 100 -4.84 0.12 3.63
N ILE A 101 -6.16 0.30 3.64
CA ILE A 101 -6.87 1.04 4.68
C ILE A 101 -7.52 0.03 5.62
N LEU A 102 -7.21 0.12 6.92
CA LEU A 102 -7.91 -0.65 7.93
C LEU A 102 -8.85 0.29 8.69
N ALA A 103 -10.14 0.07 8.54
CA ALA A 103 -11.17 0.80 9.26
C ALA A 103 -11.28 0.28 10.69
N HIS A 104 -12.08 0.94 11.52
CA HIS A 104 -12.24 0.60 12.93
C HIS A 104 -12.55 -0.90 13.16
N ARG A 105 -13.42 -1.47 12.35
CA ARG A 105 -13.79 -2.91 12.49
C ARG A 105 -12.66 -3.86 12.14
N GLN A 106 -11.63 -3.40 11.41
CA GLN A 106 -10.50 -4.22 10.95
C GLN A 106 -9.23 -3.98 11.76
N ILE A 107 -9.20 -2.92 12.58
CA ILE A 107 -7.97 -2.54 13.30
C ILE A 107 -7.47 -3.63 14.26
N MET A 108 -8.38 -4.43 14.80
CA MET A 108 -8.03 -5.56 15.66
C MET A 108 -7.23 -6.63 14.90
N MET A 109 -7.35 -6.67 13.59
CA MET A 109 -6.65 -7.62 12.73
C MET A 109 -5.28 -7.10 12.27
N LEU A 110 -4.86 -5.92 12.71
CA LEU A 110 -3.64 -5.28 12.19
C LEU A 110 -2.43 -6.21 12.28
N GLN A 111 -2.14 -6.80 13.44
CA GLN A 111 -0.98 -7.66 13.61
C GLN A 111 -1.07 -8.93 12.74
N LYS A 112 -2.27 -9.52 12.65
CA LYS A 112 -2.49 -10.69 11.81
C LYS A 112 -2.28 -10.36 10.33
N ILE A 113 -2.80 -9.22 9.87
CA ILE A 113 -2.64 -8.76 8.49
C ILE A 113 -1.16 -8.50 8.19
N LEU A 114 -0.43 -7.85 9.10
CA LEU A 114 1.00 -7.62 8.94
C LEU A 114 1.77 -8.94 8.82
N ASN A 115 1.44 -9.91 9.66
CA ASN A 115 2.06 -11.25 9.61
C ASN A 115 1.74 -11.98 8.31
N ASP A 116 0.50 -11.90 7.84
CA ASP A 116 0.07 -12.50 6.58
C ASP A 116 0.81 -11.88 5.38
N ILE A 117 1.00 -10.57 5.39
CA ILE A 117 1.76 -9.88 4.35
C ILE A 117 3.22 -10.30 4.38
N ARG A 118 3.84 -10.36 5.56
CA ARG A 118 5.23 -10.82 5.71
C ARG A 118 5.40 -12.26 5.21
N THR A 119 4.47 -13.12 5.54
CA THR A 119 4.47 -14.52 5.08
C THR A 119 4.39 -14.58 3.56
N LEU A 120 3.54 -13.76 2.96
CA LEU A 120 3.38 -13.69 1.52
C LEU A 120 4.71 -13.34 0.83
N PHE A 121 5.42 -12.34 1.36
CA PHE A 121 6.69 -11.88 0.78
C PHE A 121 7.90 -12.72 1.21
N SER A 122 7.74 -13.70 2.08
CA SER A 122 8.79 -14.65 2.42
C SER A 122 8.91 -15.79 1.41
N LYS A 123 7.91 -15.94 0.54
CA LYS A 123 7.84 -17.00 -0.46
C LYS A 123 8.27 -16.46 -1.82
N PRO A 124 8.88 -17.32 -2.66
CA PRO A 124 9.25 -16.87 -4.02
C PRO A 124 8.04 -16.67 -4.92
N TRP A 125 8.22 -15.82 -5.90
CA TRP A 125 7.27 -15.62 -6.99
C TRP A 125 7.79 -16.29 -8.23
N MET A 126 6.94 -17.04 -8.94
CA MET A 126 7.34 -17.72 -10.18
C MET A 126 7.32 -16.72 -11.34
N LEU A 127 8.49 -16.39 -11.87
CA LEU A 127 8.63 -15.52 -13.03
C LEU A 127 9.53 -16.20 -14.05
N LYS A 128 9.08 -16.31 -15.29
CA LYS A 128 9.85 -16.89 -16.39
C LYS A 128 10.34 -18.32 -16.06
N GLY A 129 9.53 -19.10 -15.38
CA GLY A 129 9.88 -20.49 -15.01
C GLY A 129 10.89 -20.62 -13.88
N ALA A 130 11.22 -19.54 -13.18
CA ALA A 130 12.16 -19.54 -12.08
C ALA A 130 11.57 -18.81 -10.85
N ASP A 131 12.08 -19.15 -9.68
CA ASP A 131 11.68 -18.51 -8.42
C ASP A 131 12.43 -17.20 -8.23
N TYR A 132 11.66 -16.13 -7.98
CA TYR A 132 12.22 -14.79 -7.67
C TYR A 132 11.69 -14.32 -6.33
N TYR A 133 12.59 -13.87 -5.47
CA TYR A 133 12.24 -13.30 -4.20
C TYR A 133 12.10 -11.79 -4.34
N CYS A 134 10.99 -11.26 -3.86
CA CYS A 134 10.74 -9.83 -3.81
C CYS A 134 10.34 -9.49 -2.38
N THR A 135 11.06 -8.58 -1.75
CA THR A 135 10.70 -8.10 -0.42
C THR A 135 9.92 -6.80 -0.53
N MET A 136 9.35 -6.36 0.57
CA MET A 136 8.62 -5.10 0.63
C MET A 136 9.03 -4.32 1.87
N SER A 137 8.93 -3.01 1.76
CA SER A 137 9.03 -2.09 2.89
C SER A 137 7.66 -1.48 3.11
N MET A 138 7.29 -1.23 4.37
CA MET A 138 5.97 -0.74 4.72
C MET A 138 6.06 0.32 5.80
N GLY A 139 5.28 1.39 5.63
CA GLY A 139 5.04 2.39 6.66
C GLY A 139 3.61 2.28 7.15
N VAL A 140 3.41 2.37 8.46
CA VAL A 140 2.10 2.29 9.09
C VAL A 140 1.84 3.57 9.88
N VAL A 141 0.68 4.17 9.65
CA VAL A 141 0.22 5.33 10.41
C VAL A 141 -1.21 5.05 10.90
N ARG A 142 -1.53 5.56 12.08
CA ARG A 142 -2.87 5.38 12.69
C ARG A 142 -3.64 6.68 12.66
N PHE A 143 -4.94 6.58 12.48
CA PHE A 143 -5.83 7.73 12.53
C PHE A 143 -6.98 7.48 13.50
N PRO A 144 -7.52 8.50 14.17
CA PRO A 144 -7.19 9.92 14.05
C PRO A 144 -6.02 10.37 14.93
N THR A 145 -5.40 9.48 15.71
CA THR A 145 -4.39 9.84 16.70
C THR A 145 -3.12 10.43 16.09
N GLU A 146 -2.70 9.93 14.92
CA GLU A 146 -1.48 10.40 14.26
C GLU A 146 -1.75 11.34 13.09
N GLY A 147 -2.99 11.50 12.71
CA GLY A 147 -3.42 12.43 11.67
C GLY A 147 -4.89 12.31 11.39
N ASP A 148 -5.50 13.37 10.86
CA ASP A 148 -6.93 13.40 10.59
C ASP A 148 -7.29 13.97 9.21
N THR A 149 -6.31 14.12 8.34
CA THR A 149 -6.54 14.47 6.93
C THR A 149 -5.86 13.47 6.03
N VAL A 150 -6.37 13.34 4.81
CA VAL A 150 -5.81 12.43 3.81
C VAL A 150 -4.34 12.78 3.55
N GLU A 151 -4.03 14.05 3.33
CA GLU A 151 -2.68 14.51 3.01
C GLU A 151 -1.70 14.25 4.14
N GLU A 152 -2.12 14.50 5.37
CA GLU A 152 -1.28 14.29 6.55
C GLU A 152 -0.96 12.80 6.75
N LEU A 153 -1.96 11.93 6.58
CA LEU A 153 -1.77 10.49 6.74
C LEU A 153 -0.87 9.90 5.67
N ILE A 154 -1.05 10.32 4.41
CA ILE A 154 -0.17 9.89 3.32
C ILE A 154 1.27 10.31 3.60
N LYS A 155 1.46 11.55 4.00
CA LYS A 155 2.79 12.10 4.32
C LYS A 155 3.48 11.30 5.43
N LYS A 156 2.77 11.03 6.52
CA LYS A 156 3.31 10.30 7.67
C LYS A 156 3.58 8.83 7.36
N ALA A 157 2.69 8.19 6.59
CA ALA A 157 2.93 6.83 6.12
C ALA A 157 4.16 6.76 5.21
N ASP A 158 4.34 7.74 4.33
CA ASP A 158 5.51 7.83 3.46
C ASP A 158 6.81 8.05 4.26
N ILE A 159 6.77 8.86 5.30
CA ILE A 159 7.90 9.07 6.22
C ILE A 159 8.30 7.74 6.87
N ALA A 160 7.34 6.99 7.37
CA ALA A 160 7.59 5.68 7.98
C ALA A 160 8.13 4.68 6.96
N LEU A 161 7.57 4.69 5.75
CA LEU A 161 8.04 3.86 4.64
C LEU A 161 9.50 4.18 4.29
N TYR A 162 9.83 5.46 4.20
CA TYR A 162 11.20 5.89 3.93
C TYR A 162 12.16 5.41 5.02
N ALA A 163 11.74 5.49 6.28
CA ALA A 163 12.51 4.96 7.40
C ALA A 163 12.78 3.46 7.26
N ALA A 164 11.79 2.70 6.82
CA ALA A 164 11.95 1.27 6.53
C ALA A 164 12.99 1.04 5.43
N LYS A 165 12.93 1.81 4.36
CA LYS A 165 13.89 1.74 3.24
C LYS A 165 15.31 2.04 3.71
N CYS A 166 15.49 3.08 4.51
CA CYS A 166 16.80 3.49 5.03
C CYS A 166 17.36 2.54 6.08
N SER A 167 16.52 1.78 6.77
CA SER A 167 16.92 0.86 7.83
C SER A 167 17.26 -0.55 7.31
N GLY A 168 17.30 -0.73 6.00
CA GLY A 168 17.70 -1.99 5.38
C GLY A 168 16.62 -2.69 4.58
N LYS A 169 15.49 -2.05 4.34
CA LYS A 169 14.37 -2.61 3.57
C LYS A 169 13.78 -3.87 4.22
N ASN A 170 12.86 -4.53 3.56
CA ASN A 170 12.24 -5.79 4.00
C ASN A 170 11.74 -5.71 5.44
N ARG A 171 10.97 -4.68 5.76
CA ARG A 171 10.48 -4.44 7.12
C ARG A 171 9.27 -3.53 7.15
N VAL A 172 8.65 -3.47 8.32
CA VAL A 172 7.55 -2.58 8.64
C VAL A 172 8.02 -1.57 9.68
N GLU A 173 7.78 -0.30 9.41
CA GLU A 173 8.03 0.77 10.36
C GLU A 173 6.71 1.46 10.71
N PHE A 174 6.46 1.64 12.00
CA PHE A 174 5.31 2.41 12.47
C PHE A 174 5.72 3.87 12.59
N TYR A 175 4.83 4.76 12.18
CA TYR A 175 5.09 6.18 12.32
C TYR A 175 5.16 6.57 13.81
N ASP A 176 6.14 7.38 14.14
CA ASP A 176 6.21 8.14 15.39
C ASP A 176 7.09 9.37 15.15
N GLU A 177 7.13 10.27 16.13
CA GLU A 177 7.89 11.52 16.00
C GLU A 177 9.41 11.26 15.85
N ASN A 178 9.92 10.22 16.49
CA ASN A 178 11.33 9.84 16.38
C ASN A 178 11.67 9.35 14.97
N VAL A 179 10.77 8.59 14.36
CA VAL A 179 10.91 8.12 12.97
C VAL A 179 10.98 9.32 12.03
N GLU A 180 10.10 10.31 12.20
CA GLU A 180 10.09 11.54 11.40
C GLU A 180 11.42 12.29 11.52
N SER A 181 11.91 12.52 12.72
CA SER A 181 13.18 13.22 12.97
C SER A 181 14.36 12.52 12.31
N THR A 182 14.43 11.20 12.43
CA THR A 182 15.48 10.38 11.82
C THR A 182 15.44 10.46 10.30
N SER A 183 14.24 10.39 9.72
CA SER A 183 14.04 10.46 8.27
C SER A 183 14.45 11.81 7.71
N PHE A 184 14.10 12.91 8.38
CA PHE A 184 14.51 14.25 7.97
C PHE A 184 16.02 14.43 8.03
N ARG A 185 16.69 13.95 9.08
CA ARG A 185 18.14 14.00 9.20
C ARG A 185 18.84 13.27 8.04
N ARG A 186 18.35 12.10 7.67
CA ARG A 186 18.90 11.32 6.56
C ARG A 186 18.67 11.99 5.21
N LEU A 187 17.50 12.58 4.99
CA LEU A 187 17.20 13.34 3.79
C LEU A 187 18.13 14.54 3.65
N ASP A 188 18.38 15.26 4.74
CA ASP A 188 19.30 16.39 4.75
C ASP A 188 20.73 15.94 4.44
N MET A 189 21.17 14.81 4.99
CA MET A 189 22.49 14.24 4.70
C MET A 189 22.63 13.83 3.23
N GLU A 190 21.61 13.24 2.64
CA GLU A 190 21.62 12.85 1.23
C GLU A 190 21.63 14.06 0.31
N LYS A 191 20.94 15.15 0.66
CA LYS A 191 20.94 16.39 -0.12
C LYS A 191 22.28 17.14 -0.05
N ASN A 192 23.03 16.97 1.01
CA ASN A 192 24.30 17.65 1.24
C ASN A 192 25.51 16.87 0.72
N MET A 193 25.28 15.70 0.15
CA MET A 193 26.30 14.95 -0.55
C MET A 193 26.05 14.95 -2.04
#